data_7c7cfd81abe564fda97a61caf3768bef
#
_entry.id   7c7cfd81abe564fda97a61caf3768bef
#
_cell.length_a   1.000
_cell.length_b   1.000
_cell.length_c   1.000
_cell.angle_alpha   90.00
_cell.angle_beta   90.00
_cell.angle_gamma   90.00
#
_symmetry.space_group_name_H-M   'P 1'
#
loop_
_entity.id
_entity.type
_entity.pdbx_description
1 polymer ?
#
loop_
_entity_poly.entity_id
_entity_poly.type
_entity_poly.pdbx_seq_one_letter_code
_entity_poly.pdbx_strand_id
1 'polypeptide(L)'
;MAEILVIAAHPQLTHSRVTRALLRACEAVAAAQPGRLAVRELYALYPDYFIDTAAEQAALAEAALVVWLHPVHWYSMPPLMKLWLDEAYAFGWAYGPGGEALRGKDLWLACSTGGPEASYRPDGYNRYFFDAFLYPHEQTAALVGMRWLPPLVLHGAHRLDEAALQAHVQVFAERLASWPAWPEIAEMEPAPDCAVPADARPAEAEPR
;
A
#
# COMPACT_ATOMS: atom_id res chain seq x y z
N MET A 1 9.40 -17.99 0.23
CA MET A 1 8.91 -16.81 -0.52
C MET A 1 7.65 -16.35 0.17
N ALA A 2 7.49 -15.07 0.41
CA ALA A 2 6.38 -14.56 1.22
C ALA A 2 5.14 -14.34 0.35
N GLU A 3 4.00 -14.89 0.78
CA GLU A 3 2.71 -14.73 0.13
C GLU A 3 2.16 -13.30 0.30
N ILE A 4 2.50 -12.65 1.43
CA ILE A 4 2.11 -11.28 1.80
C ILE A 4 3.35 -10.42 1.87
N LEU A 5 3.35 -9.30 1.11
CA LEU A 5 4.42 -8.30 1.14
C LEU A 5 3.89 -6.99 1.69
N VAL A 6 4.43 -6.56 2.83
CA VAL A 6 4.09 -5.25 3.43
C VAL A 6 5.16 -4.23 3.06
N ILE A 7 4.77 -3.22 2.30
CA ILE A 7 5.59 -2.05 1.97
C ILE A 7 5.26 -0.96 2.98
N ALA A 8 6.16 -0.75 3.93
CA ALA A 8 5.97 0.21 5.01
C ALA A 8 6.80 1.48 4.76
N ALA A 9 6.18 2.65 4.91
CA ALA A 9 6.86 3.92 4.73
C ALA A 9 6.45 4.93 5.80
N HIS A 10 7.37 5.31 6.67
CA HIS A 10 7.18 6.37 7.64
C HIS A 10 8.47 7.18 7.84
N PRO A 11 8.51 8.49 7.46
CA PRO A 11 9.74 9.30 7.50
C PRO A 11 10.41 9.39 8.88
N GLN A 12 9.62 9.23 9.94
CA GLN A 12 10.08 9.30 11.34
C GLN A 12 9.44 8.15 12.14
N LEU A 13 9.74 6.92 11.77
CA LEU A 13 9.10 5.72 12.34
C LEU A 13 9.24 5.65 13.87
N THR A 14 10.37 6.08 14.43
CA THR A 14 10.61 6.10 15.89
C THR A 14 9.59 6.95 16.65
N HIS A 15 9.02 7.99 16.04
CA HIS A 15 7.99 8.84 16.60
C HIS A 15 6.56 8.42 16.24
N SER A 16 6.41 7.43 15.36
CA SER A 16 5.08 6.94 14.98
C SER A 16 4.49 6.02 16.04
N ARG A 17 3.28 6.33 16.50
CA ARG A 17 2.50 5.42 17.34
C ARG A 17 1.86 4.33 16.50
N VAL A 18 1.18 4.72 15.42
CA VAL A 18 0.35 3.83 14.60
C VAL A 18 1.21 2.90 13.76
N THR A 19 2.02 3.42 12.83
CA THR A 19 2.82 2.59 11.91
C THR A 19 3.72 1.62 12.66
N ARG A 20 4.34 2.08 13.75
CA ARG A 20 5.19 1.20 14.58
C ARG A 20 4.39 0.08 15.27
N ALA A 21 3.15 0.35 15.71
CA ALA A 21 2.29 -0.67 16.31
C ALA A 21 1.85 -1.70 15.26
N LEU A 22 1.50 -1.26 14.04
CA LEU A 22 1.15 -2.14 12.93
C LEU A 22 2.33 -2.98 12.45
N LEU A 23 3.55 -2.44 12.43
CA LEU A 23 4.77 -3.21 12.13
C LEU A 23 5.05 -4.31 13.15
N ARG A 24 4.83 -4.04 14.46
CA ARG A 24 4.91 -5.09 15.48
C ARG A 24 3.86 -6.17 15.28
N ALA A 25 2.67 -5.82 14.81
CA ALA A 25 1.66 -6.80 14.44
C ALA A 25 2.10 -7.65 13.25
N CYS A 26 2.76 -7.06 12.24
CA CYS A 26 3.39 -7.82 11.15
C CYS A 26 4.43 -8.84 11.69
N GLU A 27 5.29 -8.41 12.62
CA GLU A 27 6.28 -9.29 13.25
C GLU A 27 5.61 -10.46 13.99
N ALA A 28 4.53 -10.19 14.73
CA ALA A 28 3.77 -11.23 15.44
C ALA A 28 3.10 -12.22 14.48
N VAL A 29 2.50 -11.74 13.39
CA VAL A 29 1.90 -12.61 12.35
C VAL A 29 2.97 -13.42 11.65
N ALA A 30 4.12 -12.83 11.30
CA ALA A 30 5.24 -13.54 10.68
C ALA A 30 5.83 -14.62 11.60
N ALA A 31 5.89 -14.36 12.91
CA ALA A 31 6.34 -15.35 13.89
C ALA A 31 5.37 -16.53 14.03
N ALA A 32 4.05 -16.25 13.98
CA ALA A 32 3.00 -17.25 14.05
C ALA A 32 2.87 -18.07 12.74
N GLN A 33 3.21 -17.48 11.60
CA GLN A 33 3.13 -18.08 10.26
C GLN A 33 4.46 -17.89 9.49
N PRO A 34 5.52 -18.64 9.85
CA PRO A 34 6.85 -18.45 9.27
C PRO A 34 6.86 -18.57 7.74
N GLY A 35 7.50 -17.60 7.09
CA GLY A 35 7.66 -17.58 5.64
C GLY A 35 6.45 -17.01 4.87
N ARG A 36 5.34 -16.72 5.54
CA ARG A 36 4.13 -16.21 4.87
C ARG A 36 4.18 -14.72 4.60
N LEU A 37 4.76 -13.93 5.50
CA LEU A 37 4.78 -12.47 5.43
C LEU A 37 6.21 -11.94 5.42
N ALA A 38 6.47 -10.97 4.56
CA ALA A 38 7.69 -10.16 4.55
C ALA A 38 7.35 -8.68 4.66
N VAL A 39 8.23 -7.92 5.32
CA VAL A 39 8.11 -6.47 5.46
C VAL A 39 9.29 -5.79 4.80
N ARG A 40 9.01 -4.74 4.03
CA ARG A 40 10.00 -3.82 3.47
C ARG A 40 9.76 -2.43 4.06
N GLU A 41 10.57 -2.06 5.04
CA GLU A 41 10.54 -0.73 5.65
C GLU A 41 11.42 0.20 4.81
N LEU A 42 10.78 1.02 3.97
CA LEU A 42 11.46 1.74 2.90
C LEU A 42 12.50 2.74 3.40
N TYR A 43 12.23 3.46 4.52
CA TYR A 43 13.18 4.43 5.05
C TYR A 43 14.39 3.79 5.74
N ALA A 44 14.29 2.54 6.16
CA ALA A 44 15.43 1.77 6.65
C ALA A 44 16.23 1.15 5.50
N LEU A 45 15.55 0.67 4.46
CA LEU A 45 16.19 0.06 3.29
C LEU A 45 16.88 1.08 2.40
N TYR A 46 16.27 2.26 2.23
CA TYR A 46 16.69 3.29 1.28
C TYR A 46 16.86 4.67 1.96
N PRO A 47 17.77 4.78 2.93
CA PRO A 47 17.99 6.05 3.63
C PRO A 47 18.55 7.17 2.74
N ASP A 48 19.15 6.79 1.61
CA ASP A 48 19.70 7.67 0.57
C ASP A 48 18.72 7.91 -0.59
N TYR A 49 17.51 7.33 -0.52
CA TYR A 49 16.46 7.40 -1.57
C TYR A 49 16.84 6.70 -2.89
N PHE A 50 17.87 5.89 -2.90
CA PHE A 50 18.26 5.10 -4.07
C PHE A 50 17.59 3.71 -4.02
N ILE A 51 16.48 3.54 -4.75
CA ILE A 51 15.69 2.32 -4.77
C ILE A 51 16.38 1.22 -5.57
N ASP A 52 16.59 0.05 -4.97
CA ASP A 52 16.96 -1.16 -5.70
C ASP A 52 15.72 -1.76 -6.38
N THR A 53 15.42 -1.25 -7.57
CA THR A 53 14.24 -1.63 -8.35
C THR A 53 14.18 -3.14 -8.60
N ALA A 54 15.31 -3.78 -8.87
CA ALA A 54 15.34 -5.21 -9.13
C ALA A 54 14.97 -6.04 -7.89
N ALA A 55 15.46 -5.64 -6.71
CA ALA A 55 15.11 -6.29 -5.45
C ALA A 55 13.63 -6.08 -5.09
N GLU A 56 13.09 -4.86 -5.34
CA GLU A 56 11.68 -4.57 -5.09
C GLU A 56 10.76 -5.34 -6.04
N GLN A 57 11.08 -5.37 -7.33
CA GLN A 57 10.32 -6.12 -8.32
C GLN A 57 10.35 -7.64 -8.04
N ALA A 58 11.49 -8.19 -7.62
CA ALA A 58 11.59 -9.59 -7.23
C ALA A 58 10.66 -9.90 -6.04
N ALA A 59 10.64 -9.06 -5.01
CA ALA A 59 9.76 -9.23 -3.85
C ALA A 59 8.28 -9.11 -4.24
N LEU A 60 7.93 -8.14 -5.10
CA LEU A 60 6.57 -7.94 -5.60
C LEU A 60 6.10 -9.10 -6.48
N ALA A 61 6.97 -9.67 -7.31
CA ALA A 61 6.62 -10.78 -8.20
C ALA A 61 6.18 -12.02 -7.42
N GLU A 62 6.78 -12.27 -6.26
CA GLU A 62 6.50 -13.43 -5.41
C GLU A 62 5.21 -13.30 -4.57
N ALA A 63 4.83 -12.07 -4.21
CA ALA A 63 3.68 -11.82 -3.35
C ALA A 63 2.36 -12.00 -4.12
N ALA A 64 1.34 -12.51 -3.43
CA ALA A 64 -0.05 -12.51 -3.90
C ALA A 64 -0.88 -11.37 -3.30
N LEU A 65 -0.52 -10.92 -2.08
CA LEU A 65 -1.03 -9.71 -1.46
C LEU A 65 0.10 -8.70 -1.26
N VAL A 66 -0.09 -7.49 -1.76
CA VAL A 66 0.76 -6.33 -1.44
C VAL A 66 0.00 -5.41 -0.49
N VAL A 67 0.62 -5.06 0.62
CA VAL A 67 0.05 -4.13 1.61
C VAL A 67 0.83 -2.82 1.57
N TRP A 68 0.15 -1.72 1.31
CA TRP A 68 0.74 -0.39 1.47
C TRP A 68 0.44 0.13 2.87
N LEU A 69 1.47 0.26 3.70
CA LEU A 69 1.38 0.68 5.09
C LEU A 69 2.06 2.04 5.30
N HIS A 70 1.27 3.11 5.45
CA HIS A 70 1.84 4.45 5.60
C HIS A 70 0.88 5.46 6.26
N PRO A 71 1.38 6.55 6.88
CA PRO A 71 0.55 7.69 7.21
C PRO A 71 0.20 8.49 5.95
N VAL A 72 -0.95 9.15 5.96
CA VAL A 72 -1.29 10.12 4.91
C VAL A 72 -0.50 11.42 5.14
N HIS A 73 0.34 11.76 4.18
CA HIS A 73 1.08 13.01 4.11
C HIS A 73 0.59 13.84 2.92
N TRP A 74 0.11 15.05 3.22
CA TRP A 74 -0.41 15.94 2.17
C TRP A 74 -1.42 15.23 1.25
N TYR A 75 -2.39 14.52 1.88
CA TYR A 75 -3.50 13.82 1.21
C TYR A 75 -3.06 12.63 0.33
N SER A 76 -1.83 12.18 0.44
CA SER A 76 -1.24 11.09 -0.33
C SER A 76 -0.27 10.27 0.52
N MET A 77 0.63 9.54 -0.11
CA MET A 77 1.67 8.73 0.53
C MET A 77 2.92 9.56 0.86
N PRO A 78 3.79 9.09 1.78
CA PRO A 78 5.11 9.69 2.03
C PRO A 78 6.00 9.72 0.76
N PRO A 79 6.91 10.72 0.65
CA PRO A 79 7.69 10.93 -0.58
C PRO A 79 8.52 9.73 -1.03
N LEU A 80 9.17 9.02 -0.10
CA LEU A 80 9.94 7.83 -0.46
C LEU A 80 9.05 6.69 -0.98
N MET A 81 7.83 6.56 -0.47
CA MET A 81 6.89 5.57 -0.98
C MET A 81 6.42 5.93 -2.40
N LYS A 82 6.24 7.24 -2.68
CA LYS A 82 5.91 7.66 -4.05
C LYS A 82 7.05 7.40 -5.01
N LEU A 83 8.29 7.70 -4.60
CA LEU A 83 9.48 7.38 -5.38
C LEU A 83 9.61 5.86 -5.62
N TRP A 84 9.43 5.07 -4.56
CA TRP A 84 9.43 3.61 -4.66
C TRP A 84 8.38 3.11 -5.67
N LEU A 85 7.16 3.66 -5.63
CA LEU A 85 6.10 3.30 -6.57
C LEU A 85 6.50 3.63 -8.02
N ASP A 86 7.07 4.82 -8.25
CA ASP A 86 7.48 5.26 -9.58
C ASP A 86 8.61 4.39 -10.17
N GLU A 87 9.54 3.94 -9.32
CA GLU A 87 10.67 3.10 -9.74
C GLU A 87 10.29 1.62 -9.87
N ALA A 88 9.55 1.07 -8.89
CA ALA A 88 9.22 -0.35 -8.87
C ALA A 88 8.12 -0.71 -9.88
N TYR A 89 7.12 0.16 -10.08
CA TYR A 89 5.99 -0.09 -10.99
C TYR A 89 6.31 0.40 -12.41
N ALA A 90 7.42 -0.08 -12.96
CA ALA A 90 7.95 0.34 -14.25
C ALA A 90 7.06 -0.08 -15.43
N PHE A 91 7.04 0.76 -16.47
CA PHE A 91 6.43 0.44 -17.76
C PHE A 91 7.09 -0.80 -18.39
N GLY A 92 6.28 -1.70 -18.96
CA GLY A 92 6.75 -2.97 -19.50
C GLY A 92 7.00 -4.06 -18.46
N TRP A 93 6.88 -3.72 -17.14
CA TRP A 93 6.93 -4.69 -16.05
C TRP A 93 5.60 -4.74 -15.28
N ALA A 94 5.13 -3.62 -14.75
CA ALA A 94 3.88 -3.53 -13.99
C ALA A 94 2.66 -3.22 -14.85
N TYR A 95 2.82 -2.48 -15.93
CA TYR A 95 1.75 -2.04 -16.83
C TYR A 95 2.29 -1.79 -18.24
N GLY A 96 1.38 -1.59 -19.21
CA GLY A 96 1.73 -1.41 -20.60
C GLY A 96 2.02 -2.74 -21.31
N PRO A 97 2.49 -2.72 -22.57
CA PRO A 97 2.79 -3.92 -23.33
C PRO A 97 3.81 -4.82 -22.61
N GLY A 98 3.41 -6.06 -22.29
CA GLY A 98 4.23 -7.03 -21.54
C GLY A 98 4.29 -6.81 -20.02
N GLY A 99 3.73 -5.73 -19.49
CA GLY A 99 3.74 -5.39 -18.08
C GLY A 99 2.59 -6.06 -17.31
N GLU A 100 2.76 -7.31 -16.92
CA GLU A 100 1.73 -8.13 -16.26
C GLU A 100 2.17 -8.70 -14.91
N ALA A 101 3.31 -8.27 -14.38
CA ALA A 101 3.91 -8.85 -13.18
C ALA A 101 3.04 -8.72 -11.91
N LEU A 102 2.13 -7.75 -11.87
CA LEU A 102 1.22 -7.50 -10.76
C LEU A 102 -0.21 -7.95 -11.02
N ARG A 103 -0.54 -8.37 -12.23
CA ARG A 103 -1.89 -8.77 -12.63
C ARG A 103 -2.42 -9.91 -11.75
N GLY A 104 -3.66 -9.75 -11.28
CA GLY A 104 -4.36 -10.74 -10.48
C GLY A 104 -3.95 -10.81 -9.01
N LYS A 105 -3.01 -9.98 -8.57
CA LYS A 105 -2.65 -9.84 -7.15
C LYS A 105 -3.64 -8.93 -6.42
N ASP A 106 -3.64 -9.00 -5.09
CA ASP A 106 -4.41 -8.11 -4.23
C ASP A 106 -3.55 -6.93 -3.77
N LEU A 107 -4.15 -5.73 -3.71
CA LEU A 107 -3.57 -4.55 -3.09
C LEU A 107 -4.44 -4.10 -1.92
N TRP A 108 -3.84 -4.01 -0.74
CA TRP A 108 -4.50 -3.54 0.48
C TRP A 108 -3.81 -2.31 1.04
N LEU A 109 -4.56 -1.23 1.23
CA LEU A 109 -4.06 -0.02 1.90
C LEU A 109 -4.38 -0.07 3.38
N ALA A 110 -3.36 0.05 4.23
CA ALA A 110 -3.47 0.31 5.67
C ALA A 110 -2.84 1.67 5.97
N CYS A 111 -3.65 2.68 6.25
CA CYS A 111 -3.12 4.02 6.45
C CYS A 111 -3.69 4.74 7.68
N SER A 112 -3.02 5.82 8.08
CA SER A 112 -3.48 6.66 9.16
C SER A 112 -3.49 8.14 8.77
N THR A 113 -4.43 8.92 9.34
CA THR A 113 -4.50 10.36 9.14
C THR A 113 -4.28 11.10 10.46
N GLY A 114 -3.70 12.30 10.38
CA GLY A 114 -3.58 13.19 11.54
C GLY A 114 -4.92 13.80 11.94
N GLY A 115 -5.77 14.14 10.95
CA GLY A 115 -7.10 14.70 11.17
C GLY A 115 -8.14 13.65 11.56
N PRO A 116 -9.13 14.01 12.38
CA PRO A 116 -10.24 13.11 12.72
C PRO A 116 -11.13 12.85 11.49
N GLU A 117 -11.88 11.77 11.49
CA GLU A 117 -12.78 11.40 10.40
C GLU A 117 -13.78 12.53 10.05
N ALA A 118 -14.32 13.21 11.07
CA ALA A 118 -15.24 14.32 10.87
C ALA A 118 -14.66 15.50 10.08
N SER A 119 -13.32 15.60 9.96
CA SER A 119 -12.68 16.64 9.14
C SER A 119 -12.73 16.34 7.63
N TYR A 120 -12.98 15.08 7.26
CA TYR A 120 -13.06 14.62 5.87
C TYR A 120 -14.52 14.60 5.39
N ARG A 121 -15.14 15.77 5.38
CA ARG A 121 -16.52 16.02 4.91
C ARG A 121 -16.57 17.34 4.14
N PRO A 122 -17.60 17.55 3.30
CA PRO A 122 -17.78 18.83 2.57
C PRO A 122 -17.83 20.06 3.48
N ASP A 123 -18.34 19.93 4.70
CA ASP A 123 -18.42 20.96 5.75
C ASP A 123 -17.20 20.97 6.70
N GLY A 124 -16.31 19.97 6.58
CA GLY A 124 -15.05 19.90 7.33
C GLY A 124 -13.93 20.71 6.68
N TYR A 125 -12.80 20.90 7.40
CA TYR A 125 -11.68 21.70 6.88
C TYR A 125 -10.96 21.02 5.71
N ASN A 126 -11.07 19.68 5.51
CA ASN A 126 -10.54 18.96 4.36
C ASN A 126 -11.48 18.97 3.14
N ARG A 127 -12.73 19.45 3.29
CA ARG A 127 -13.73 19.71 2.23
C ARG A 127 -14.21 18.52 1.42
N TYR A 128 -13.56 17.37 1.47
CA TYR A 128 -13.90 16.17 0.72
C TYR A 128 -14.05 14.98 1.67
N PHE A 129 -14.86 14.01 1.30
CA PHE A 129 -14.84 12.69 1.95
C PHE A 129 -13.48 12.06 1.75
N PHE A 130 -13.05 11.22 2.70
CA PHE A 130 -11.72 10.62 2.66
C PHE A 130 -11.50 9.77 1.39
N ASP A 131 -12.53 9.12 0.90
CA ASP A 131 -12.49 8.29 -0.31
C ASP A 131 -11.99 9.05 -1.54
N ALA A 132 -12.23 10.36 -1.61
CA ALA A 132 -11.72 11.19 -2.71
C ALA A 132 -10.19 11.21 -2.79
N PHE A 133 -9.49 10.97 -1.68
CA PHE A 133 -8.03 10.90 -1.62
C PHE A 133 -7.51 9.49 -1.91
N LEU A 134 -8.39 8.50 -2.02
CA LEU A 134 -8.04 7.13 -2.35
C LEU A 134 -8.02 6.85 -3.85
N TYR A 135 -8.71 7.65 -4.67
CA TYR A 135 -8.78 7.44 -6.13
C TYR A 135 -7.42 7.23 -6.81
N PRO A 136 -6.33 7.95 -6.49
CA PRO A 136 -5.02 7.68 -7.10
C PRO A 136 -4.47 6.29 -6.76
N HIS A 137 -4.74 5.78 -5.55
CA HIS A 137 -4.30 4.45 -5.11
C HIS A 137 -5.10 3.36 -5.82
N GLU A 138 -6.43 3.52 -5.85
CA GLU A 138 -7.35 2.63 -6.54
C GLU A 138 -7.07 2.59 -8.05
N GLN A 139 -6.86 3.76 -8.68
CA GLN A 139 -6.52 3.84 -10.09
C GLN A 139 -5.16 3.20 -10.40
N THR A 140 -4.20 3.30 -9.49
CA THR A 140 -2.92 2.60 -9.63
C THR A 140 -3.12 1.08 -9.61
N ALA A 141 -3.91 0.56 -8.66
CA ALA A 141 -4.26 -0.85 -8.60
C ALA A 141 -4.93 -1.32 -9.91
N ALA A 142 -5.92 -0.57 -10.39
CA ALA A 142 -6.63 -0.86 -11.63
C ALA A 142 -5.69 -0.90 -12.84
N LEU A 143 -4.79 0.09 -12.98
CA LEU A 143 -3.87 0.19 -14.10
C LEU A 143 -2.93 -1.02 -14.19
N VAL A 144 -2.46 -1.52 -13.05
CA VAL A 144 -1.53 -2.66 -13.00
C VAL A 144 -2.25 -4.01 -12.88
N GLY A 145 -3.60 -4.03 -12.98
CA GLY A 145 -4.41 -5.23 -12.92
C GLY A 145 -4.49 -5.90 -11.55
N MET A 146 -4.27 -5.15 -10.47
CA MET A 146 -4.46 -5.62 -9.09
C MET A 146 -5.89 -5.38 -8.62
N ARG A 147 -6.41 -6.28 -7.78
CA ARG A 147 -7.69 -6.08 -7.10
C ARG A 147 -7.48 -5.17 -5.89
N TRP A 148 -8.18 -4.03 -5.86
CA TRP A 148 -8.18 -3.10 -4.75
C TRP A 148 -9.07 -3.60 -3.61
N LEU A 149 -8.46 -3.95 -2.47
CA LEU A 149 -9.20 -4.42 -1.29
C LEU A 149 -9.71 -3.23 -0.46
N PRO A 150 -10.82 -3.40 0.31
CA PRO A 150 -11.33 -2.35 1.19
C PRO A 150 -10.25 -1.84 2.14
N PRO A 151 -9.90 -0.55 2.09
CA PRO A 151 -8.77 0.00 2.85
C PRO A 151 -9.05 -0.01 4.36
N LEU A 152 -7.99 -0.15 5.16
CA LEU A 152 -8.04 0.00 6.60
C LEU A 152 -7.48 1.37 6.99
N VAL A 153 -8.35 2.29 7.40
CA VAL A 153 -7.99 3.67 7.70
C VAL A 153 -8.16 3.98 9.18
N LEU A 154 -7.12 4.55 9.80
CA LEU A 154 -7.17 5.06 11.16
C LEU A 154 -7.15 6.59 11.16
N HIS A 155 -8.26 7.21 11.48
CA HIS A 155 -8.35 8.66 11.57
C HIS A 155 -7.93 9.20 12.94
N GLY A 156 -7.35 10.40 12.96
CA GLY A 156 -7.05 11.12 14.21
C GLY A 156 -5.87 10.56 15.01
N ALA A 157 -4.84 10.03 14.35
CA ALA A 157 -3.69 9.35 14.96
C ALA A 157 -3.04 10.11 16.14
N HIS A 158 -3.08 11.45 16.13
CA HIS A 158 -2.48 12.29 17.18
C HIS A 158 -3.29 12.32 18.49
N ARG A 159 -4.59 12.02 18.43
CA ARG A 159 -5.52 12.11 19.57
C ARG A 159 -6.11 10.77 19.99
N LEU A 160 -5.66 9.71 19.34
CA LEU A 160 -6.14 8.36 19.57
C LEU A 160 -5.75 7.89 20.98
N ASP A 161 -6.71 7.33 21.71
CA ASP A 161 -6.41 6.63 22.95
C ASP A 161 -5.79 5.24 22.68
N GLU A 162 -5.23 4.64 23.73
CA GLU A 162 -4.53 3.36 23.57
C GLU A 162 -5.49 2.22 23.24
N ALA A 163 -6.71 2.22 23.77
CA ALA A 163 -7.69 1.15 23.52
C ALA A 163 -8.11 1.15 22.03
N ALA A 164 -8.38 2.32 21.47
CA ALA A 164 -8.73 2.44 20.06
C ALA A 164 -7.55 2.07 19.15
N LEU A 165 -6.31 2.42 19.52
CA LEU A 165 -5.11 1.98 18.80
C LEU A 165 -5.01 0.44 18.81
N GLN A 166 -5.15 -0.19 19.99
CA GLN A 166 -5.05 -1.65 20.12
C GLN A 166 -6.17 -2.37 19.33
N ALA A 167 -7.40 -1.86 19.36
CA ALA A 167 -8.49 -2.41 18.55
C ALA A 167 -8.16 -2.36 17.05
N HIS A 168 -7.61 -1.26 16.56
CA HIS A 168 -7.20 -1.12 15.16
C HIS A 168 -6.05 -2.08 14.80
N VAL A 169 -5.05 -2.20 15.67
CA VAL A 169 -3.92 -3.15 15.51
C VAL A 169 -4.42 -4.59 15.46
N GLN A 170 -5.40 -4.93 16.29
CA GLN A 170 -6.00 -6.26 16.28
C GLN A 170 -6.70 -6.55 14.95
N VAL A 171 -7.53 -5.64 14.46
CA VAL A 171 -8.19 -5.78 13.14
C VAL A 171 -7.16 -5.96 12.02
N PHE A 172 -6.09 -5.17 12.03
CA PHE A 172 -5.01 -5.28 11.05
C PHE A 172 -4.34 -6.66 11.09
N ALA A 173 -3.99 -7.14 12.30
CA ALA A 173 -3.35 -8.45 12.48
C ALA A 173 -4.25 -9.60 12.04
N GLU A 174 -5.54 -9.56 12.42
CA GLU A 174 -6.54 -10.55 12.04
C GLU A 174 -6.72 -10.62 10.52
N ARG A 175 -6.77 -9.48 9.85
CA ARG A 175 -6.87 -9.42 8.39
C ARG A 175 -5.61 -9.98 7.71
N LEU A 176 -4.42 -9.62 8.16
CA LEU A 176 -3.18 -10.22 7.65
C LEU A 176 -3.17 -11.75 7.83
N ALA A 177 -3.57 -12.23 9.02
CA ALA A 177 -3.54 -13.65 9.34
C ALA A 177 -4.58 -14.45 8.56
N SER A 178 -5.76 -13.87 8.28
CA SER A 178 -6.90 -14.55 7.65
C SER A 178 -6.96 -14.38 6.13
N TRP A 179 -6.19 -13.46 5.53
CA TRP A 179 -6.22 -13.30 4.07
C TRP A 179 -5.86 -14.64 3.39
N PRO A 180 -6.53 -15.04 2.29
CA PRO A 180 -7.56 -14.35 1.53
C PRO A 180 -9.01 -14.65 1.98
N ALA A 181 -9.21 -15.24 3.14
CA ALA A 181 -10.53 -15.68 3.62
C ALA A 181 -11.42 -14.53 4.16
N TRP A 182 -11.24 -13.30 3.68
CA TRP A 182 -12.12 -12.20 4.03
C TRP A 182 -13.48 -12.36 3.35
N PRO A 183 -14.61 -12.20 4.08
CA PRO A 183 -15.95 -12.35 3.50
C PRO A 183 -16.16 -11.48 2.26
N GLU A 184 -15.64 -10.24 2.29
CA GLU A 184 -15.79 -9.26 1.22
C GLU A 184 -15.11 -9.71 -0.09
N ILE A 185 -14.00 -10.45 -0.01
CA ILE A 185 -13.26 -10.90 -1.19
C ILE A 185 -14.10 -11.81 -2.09
N ALA A 186 -14.97 -12.62 -1.48
CA ALA A 186 -15.84 -13.54 -2.23
C ALA A 186 -16.91 -12.81 -3.07
N GLU A 187 -17.24 -11.57 -2.70
CA GLU A 187 -18.25 -10.74 -3.36
C GLU A 187 -17.63 -9.69 -4.29
N MET A 188 -16.30 -9.55 -4.29
CA MET A 188 -15.60 -8.53 -5.09
C MET A 188 -15.46 -8.96 -6.55
N GLU A 189 -15.65 -8.01 -7.45
CA GLU A 189 -15.31 -8.19 -8.86
C GLU A 189 -13.79 -8.43 -9.03
N PRO A 190 -13.40 -9.17 -10.07
CA PRO A 190 -11.99 -9.27 -10.45
C PRO A 190 -11.38 -7.91 -10.71
N ALA A 191 -10.05 -7.83 -10.63
CA ALA A 191 -9.33 -6.61 -11.00
C ALA A 191 -9.72 -6.17 -12.42
N PRO A 192 -9.96 -4.86 -12.65
CA PRO A 192 -10.30 -4.35 -13.96
C PRO A 192 -9.16 -4.60 -14.96
N ASP A 193 -9.52 -4.93 -16.19
CA ASP A 193 -8.54 -5.03 -17.28
C ASP A 193 -8.35 -3.67 -17.95
N CYS A 194 -7.32 -2.95 -17.54
CA CYS A 194 -6.95 -1.66 -18.09
C CYS A 194 -5.93 -1.84 -19.23
N ALA A 195 -6.42 -1.98 -20.46
CA ALA A 195 -5.56 -2.03 -21.63
C ALA A 195 -4.87 -0.67 -21.85
N VAL A 196 -3.56 -0.64 -21.70
CA VAL A 196 -2.74 0.55 -22.02
C VAL A 196 -2.30 0.46 -23.48
N PRO A 197 -2.67 1.43 -24.36
CA PRO A 197 -2.25 1.42 -25.75
C PRO A 197 -0.70 1.39 -25.88
N ALA A 198 -0.20 0.71 -26.91
CA ALA A 198 1.25 0.60 -27.13
C ALA A 198 1.92 1.95 -27.38
N ASP A 199 1.18 2.95 -27.86
CA ASP A 199 1.61 4.31 -28.11
C ASP A 199 1.30 5.30 -26.98
N ALA A 200 0.86 4.80 -25.82
CA ALA A 200 0.56 5.64 -24.66
C ALA A 200 1.79 6.39 -24.09
N ARG A 201 2.99 5.94 -24.44
CA ARG A 201 4.25 6.66 -24.19
C ARG A 201 4.90 7.09 -25.49
N PRO A 202 5.54 8.28 -25.54
CA PRO A 202 6.42 8.62 -26.63
C PRO A 202 7.49 7.53 -26.79
N ALA A 203 7.86 7.20 -28.05
CA ALA A 203 9.04 6.38 -28.30
C ALA A 203 10.24 7.00 -27.54
N GLU A 204 11.03 6.16 -26.86
CA GLU A 204 12.22 6.63 -26.15
C GLU A 204 13.05 7.47 -27.12
N ALA A 205 13.35 8.69 -26.73
CA ALA A 205 14.30 9.50 -27.49
C ALA A 205 15.63 8.75 -27.47
N GLU A 206 16.21 8.47 -28.65
CA GLU A 206 17.53 7.86 -28.73
C GLU A 206 18.49 8.58 -27.76
N PRO A 207 19.30 7.84 -26.98
CA PRO A 207 20.22 8.45 -26.05
C PRO A 207 21.15 9.40 -26.83
N ARG A 208 21.13 10.67 -26.43
CA ARG A 208 22.00 11.72 -27.00
C ARG A 208 23.46 11.49 -26.61
#